data_21cdc869827c2ccb8dee260f501a605b
#
_entry.id   21cdc869827c2ccb8dee260f501a605b
#
_cell.length_a   1.000
_cell.length_b   1.000
_cell.length_c   1.000
_cell.angle_alpha   90.00
_cell.angle_beta   90.00
_cell.angle_gamma   90.00
#
_symmetry.space_group_name_H-M   'P 1'
#
loop_
_entity.id
_entity.type
_entity.pdbx_description
1 polymer ?
#
loop_
_entity_poly.entity_id
_entity_poly.type
_entity_poly.pdbx_seq_one_letter_code
_entity_poly.pdbx_strand_id
1 'polypeptide(L)'
;IRILEFSQTTQDSFRSDVEELLSQGAESFIIDLRNNRGGSVDSSLGIANMFIPDGKTLMTTKFKEKSNNKDTVYTSTGYLAVDENVPVVLLVTGGTASASEILTGALRDNDRALVVGSQTFGKGIMQFTIAFMGGYLNITVAHYYTPSGADIHEIGITPDIVVNVDEEYSDEE
;
A
#
# COMPACT_ATOMS: atom_id res chain seq x y z
N ILE A 1 6.37 -11.76 -5.82
CA ILE A 1 7.29 -10.62 -5.59
C ILE A 1 7.15 -10.19 -4.13
N ARG A 2 8.27 -10.06 -3.41
CA ARG A 2 8.28 -9.52 -2.04
C ARG A 2 8.78 -8.07 -2.06
N ILE A 3 8.02 -7.16 -1.44
CA ILE A 3 8.41 -5.76 -1.26
C ILE A 3 8.81 -5.58 0.21
N LEU A 4 10.09 -5.31 0.48
CA LEU A 4 10.60 -5.13 1.84
C LEU A 4 10.32 -3.73 2.38
N GLU A 5 10.41 -2.71 1.51
CA GLU A 5 10.10 -1.31 1.82
C GLU A 5 9.72 -0.55 0.54
N PHE A 6 9.08 0.60 0.68
CA PHE A 6 8.80 1.50 -0.44
C PHE A 6 9.82 2.63 -0.46
N SER A 7 10.87 2.46 -1.28
CA SER A 7 11.84 3.50 -1.62
C SER A 7 11.40 4.27 -2.88
N GLN A 8 12.19 5.26 -3.29
CA GLN A 8 11.93 5.99 -4.54
C GLN A 8 12.12 5.12 -5.80
N THR A 9 12.91 4.05 -5.71
CA THR A 9 13.19 3.15 -6.83
C THR A 9 12.33 1.89 -6.85
N THR A 10 11.57 1.62 -5.79
CA THR A 10 10.79 0.37 -5.65
C THR A 10 9.76 0.22 -6.75
N GLN A 11 9.12 1.32 -7.19
CA GLN A 11 8.16 1.28 -8.29
C GLN A 11 8.79 0.78 -9.59
N ASP A 12 9.95 1.30 -9.96
CA ASP A 12 10.62 0.95 -11.21
C ASP A 12 11.15 -0.48 -11.18
N SER A 13 11.75 -0.90 -10.05
CA SER A 13 12.19 -2.27 -9.84
C SER A 13 11.02 -3.26 -9.93
N PHE A 14 9.92 -2.95 -9.23
CA PHE A 14 8.71 -3.79 -9.24
C PHE A 14 8.12 -3.92 -10.65
N ARG A 15 8.11 -2.84 -11.44
CA ARG A 15 7.68 -2.87 -12.84
C ARG A 15 8.53 -3.81 -13.65
N SER A 16 9.86 -3.69 -13.54
CA SER A 16 10.80 -4.55 -14.25
C SER A 16 10.59 -6.03 -13.90
N ASP A 17 10.39 -6.33 -12.60
CA ASP A 17 10.14 -7.70 -12.14
C ASP A 17 8.82 -8.25 -12.72
N VAL A 18 7.75 -7.44 -12.74
CA VAL A 18 6.46 -7.82 -13.33
C VAL A 18 6.59 -8.10 -14.83
N GLU A 19 7.25 -7.21 -15.58
CA GLU A 19 7.48 -7.38 -17.02
C GLU A 19 8.31 -8.65 -17.31
N GLU A 20 9.35 -8.91 -16.53
CA GLU A 20 10.16 -10.11 -16.65
C GLU A 20 9.33 -11.38 -16.38
N LEU A 21 8.58 -11.42 -15.27
CA LEU A 21 7.75 -12.58 -14.91
C LEU A 21 6.66 -12.84 -15.95
N LEU A 22 6.01 -11.81 -16.48
CA LEU A 22 5.04 -11.95 -17.57
C LEU A 22 5.69 -12.52 -18.84
N SER A 23 6.91 -12.08 -19.17
CA SER A 23 7.67 -12.63 -20.31
C SER A 23 8.02 -14.11 -20.15
N GLN A 24 8.13 -14.58 -18.89
CA GLN A 24 8.36 -15.97 -18.53
C GLN A 24 7.06 -16.78 -18.42
N GLY A 25 5.90 -16.18 -18.66
CA GLY A 25 4.60 -16.83 -18.68
C GLY A 25 3.89 -16.86 -17.31
N ALA A 26 4.16 -15.91 -16.42
CA ALA A 26 3.42 -15.80 -15.18
C ALA A 26 1.93 -15.51 -15.47
N GLU A 27 1.03 -16.29 -14.88
CA GLU A 27 -0.43 -16.21 -15.05
C GLU A 27 -1.13 -15.64 -13.80
N SER A 28 -0.39 -15.42 -12.72
CA SER A 28 -0.90 -14.84 -11.45
C SER A 28 0.23 -14.23 -10.63
N PHE A 29 -0.10 -13.35 -9.68
CA PHE A 29 0.88 -12.72 -8.81
C PHE A 29 0.54 -12.88 -7.34
N ILE A 30 1.55 -13.17 -6.55
CA ILE A 30 1.54 -13.00 -5.09
C ILE A 30 2.47 -11.84 -4.76
N ILE A 31 1.94 -10.80 -4.11
CA ILE A 31 2.72 -9.66 -3.64
C ILE A 31 2.84 -9.78 -2.12
N ASP A 32 4.04 -10.02 -1.63
CA ASP A 32 4.30 -10.21 -0.21
C ASP A 32 4.68 -8.87 0.45
N LEU A 33 3.78 -8.37 1.31
CA LEU A 33 3.92 -7.15 2.12
C LEU A 33 4.08 -7.46 3.61
N ARG A 34 4.30 -8.71 3.96
CA ARG A 34 4.48 -9.10 5.38
C ARG A 34 5.66 -8.36 5.98
N ASN A 35 5.43 -7.74 7.15
CA ASN A 35 6.40 -6.93 7.90
C ASN A 35 6.95 -5.70 7.13
N ASN A 36 6.35 -5.31 6.01
CA ASN A 36 6.70 -4.08 5.29
C ASN A 36 6.08 -2.86 5.98
N ARG A 37 6.90 -2.01 6.58
CA ARG A 37 6.47 -0.83 7.35
C ARG A 37 6.11 0.39 6.50
N GLY A 38 6.12 0.24 5.17
CA GLY A 38 5.76 1.30 4.24
C GLY A 38 6.98 2.02 3.66
N GLY A 39 6.90 3.33 3.54
CA GLY A 39 7.90 4.20 2.94
C GLY A 39 7.26 5.23 2.01
N SER A 40 7.74 5.34 0.77
CA SER A 40 7.27 6.29 -0.22
C SER A 40 5.82 6.03 -0.63
N VAL A 41 4.94 6.99 -0.37
CA VAL A 41 3.54 6.98 -0.82
C VAL A 41 3.47 6.98 -2.35
N ASP A 42 4.28 7.80 -3.01
CA ASP A 42 4.29 7.90 -4.48
C ASP A 42 4.64 6.55 -5.12
N SER A 43 5.61 5.83 -4.56
CA SER A 43 5.99 4.51 -5.04
C SER A 43 4.85 3.49 -4.87
N SER A 44 4.16 3.53 -3.73
CA SER A 44 3.00 2.68 -3.46
C SER A 44 1.84 2.95 -4.44
N LEU A 45 1.51 4.23 -4.67
CA LEU A 45 0.49 4.63 -5.64
C LEU A 45 0.89 4.26 -7.07
N GLY A 46 2.17 4.42 -7.41
CA GLY A 46 2.70 4.01 -8.72
C GLY A 46 2.56 2.51 -8.97
N ILE A 47 2.80 1.68 -7.94
CA ILE A 47 2.58 0.23 -8.04
C ILE A 47 1.08 -0.09 -8.15
N ALA A 48 0.22 0.54 -7.32
CA ALA A 48 -1.23 0.35 -7.43
C ALA A 48 -1.75 0.67 -8.83
N ASN A 49 -1.21 1.70 -9.45
CA ASN A 49 -1.57 2.16 -10.80
C ASN A 49 -1.24 1.15 -11.92
N MET A 50 -0.32 0.20 -11.66
CA MET A 50 -0.01 -0.89 -12.60
C MET A 50 -1.09 -1.96 -12.69
N PHE A 51 -2.01 -1.98 -11.73
CA PHE A 51 -3.04 -3.01 -11.59
C PHE A 51 -4.47 -2.47 -11.72
N ILE A 52 -4.68 -1.18 -11.55
CA ILE A 52 -6.01 -0.57 -11.42
C ILE A 52 -6.34 0.25 -12.66
N PRO A 53 -7.50 0.02 -13.30
CA PRO A 53 -7.95 0.78 -14.48
C PRO A 53 -8.06 2.28 -14.23
N ASP A 54 -8.09 3.04 -15.32
CA ASP A 54 -8.18 4.52 -15.31
C ASP A 54 -9.37 5.04 -14.50
N GLY A 55 -9.13 6.18 -13.81
CA GLY A 55 -10.15 6.94 -13.11
C GLY A 55 -10.64 6.34 -11.78
N LYS A 56 -10.11 5.21 -11.36
CA LYS A 56 -10.44 4.60 -10.07
C LYS A 56 -9.72 5.31 -8.92
N THR A 57 -10.38 5.47 -7.78
CA THR A 57 -9.73 6.02 -6.58
C THR A 57 -8.68 5.04 -6.05
N LEU A 58 -7.49 5.55 -5.76
CA LEU A 58 -6.41 4.81 -5.11
C LEU A 58 -6.38 5.09 -3.60
N MET A 59 -6.52 6.34 -3.22
CA MET A 59 -6.68 6.79 -1.82
C MET A 59 -7.23 8.21 -1.78
N THR A 60 -7.66 8.64 -0.60
CA THR A 60 -8.02 10.03 -0.32
C THR A 60 -7.23 10.54 0.89
N THR A 61 -6.69 11.76 0.81
CA THR A 61 -6.11 12.45 1.98
C THR A 61 -7.05 13.55 2.46
N LYS A 62 -7.26 13.61 3.79
CA LYS A 62 -7.98 14.71 4.43
C LYS A 62 -7.04 15.45 5.37
N PHE A 63 -6.82 16.72 5.10
CA PHE A 63 -5.96 17.56 5.91
C PHE A 63 -6.71 18.12 7.12
N LYS A 64 -5.97 18.47 8.18
CA LYS A 64 -6.57 19.15 9.34
C LYS A 64 -7.20 20.47 8.92
N GLU A 65 -8.35 20.84 9.53
CA GLU A 65 -9.15 22.02 9.18
C GLU A 65 -8.37 23.35 9.11
N LYS A 66 -7.28 23.48 9.85
CA LYS A 66 -6.42 24.68 9.85
C LYS A 66 -5.26 24.60 8.86
N SER A 67 -5.20 23.56 8.03
CA SER A 67 -4.18 23.43 7.00
C SER A 67 -4.53 24.27 5.79
N ASN A 68 -3.51 24.87 5.15
CA ASN A 68 -3.67 25.50 3.83
C ASN A 68 -3.75 24.47 2.69
N ASN A 69 -3.50 23.19 2.99
CA ASN A 69 -3.60 22.09 2.03
C ASN A 69 -5.07 21.67 1.89
N LYS A 70 -5.43 21.25 0.67
CA LYS A 70 -6.77 20.77 0.37
C LYS A 70 -6.80 19.26 0.41
N ASP A 71 -7.94 18.72 0.80
CA ASP A 71 -8.24 17.30 0.65
C ASP A 71 -8.01 16.90 -0.81
N THR A 72 -7.39 15.75 -1.00
CA THR A 72 -6.98 15.28 -2.33
C THR A 72 -7.43 13.84 -2.52
N VAL A 73 -8.06 13.58 -3.66
CA VAL A 73 -8.35 12.23 -4.14
C VAL A 73 -7.28 11.85 -5.16
N TYR A 74 -6.59 10.75 -4.91
CA TYR A 74 -5.61 10.17 -5.83
C TYR A 74 -6.33 9.13 -6.67
N THR A 75 -6.23 9.27 -7.98
CA THR A 75 -6.87 8.37 -8.94
C THR A 75 -5.84 7.69 -9.83
N SER A 76 -6.18 6.50 -10.30
CA SER A 76 -5.37 5.78 -11.29
C SER A 76 -5.39 6.51 -12.63
N THR A 77 -4.33 6.34 -13.41
CA THR A 77 -4.12 6.94 -14.73
C THR A 77 -4.25 5.92 -15.86
N GLY A 78 -4.67 4.69 -15.56
CA GLY A 78 -4.89 3.62 -16.54
C GLY A 78 -3.63 3.01 -17.11
N TYR A 79 -2.47 3.23 -16.50
CA TYR A 79 -1.25 2.55 -16.92
C TYR A 79 -1.20 1.12 -16.34
N LEU A 80 -1.87 0.19 -17.02
CA LEU A 80 -1.86 -1.22 -16.63
C LEU A 80 -0.59 -1.91 -17.12
N ALA A 81 0.20 -2.45 -16.19
CA ALA A 81 1.29 -3.38 -16.49
C ALA A 81 0.80 -4.83 -16.40
N VAL A 82 -0.29 -5.08 -15.67
CA VAL A 82 -0.90 -6.40 -15.48
C VAL A 82 -2.36 -6.33 -15.91
N ASP A 83 -2.76 -7.25 -16.81
CA ASP A 83 -4.15 -7.37 -17.27
C ASP A 83 -5.10 -7.58 -16.08
N GLU A 84 -6.30 -7.00 -16.17
CA GLU A 84 -7.31 -7.04 -15.10
C GLU A 84 -7.74 -8.46 -14.74
N ASN A 85 -7.66 -9.39 -15.69
CA ASN A 85 -8.04 -10.79 -15.48
C ASN A 85 -6.95 -11.64 -14.82
N VAL A 86 -5.72 -11.13 -14.69
CA VAL A 86 -4.62 -11.84 -14.02
C VAL A 86 -4.85 -11.83 -12.50
N PRO A 87 -5.01 -12.97 -11.83
CA PRO A 87 -5.25 -13.02 -10.39
C PRO A 87 -4.10 -12.41 -9.58
N VAL A 88 -4.44 -11.66 -8.53
CA VAL A 88 -3.46 -11.06 -7.61
C VAL A 88 -3.85 -11.35 -6.17
N VAL A 89 -2.88 -11.77 -5.37
CA VAL A 89 -3.00 -11.96 -3.93
C VAL A 89 -2.01 -11.09 -3.20
N LEU A 90 -2.44 -10.42 -2.14
CA LEU A 90 -1.57 -9.69 -1.21
C LEU A 90 -1.41 -10.48 0.08
N LEU A 91 -0.17 -10.65 0.54
CA LEU A 91 0.12 -11.21 1.86
C LEU A 91 0.43 -10.09 2.83
N VAL A 92 -0.27 -10.04 3.95
CA VAL A 92 -0.16 -8.97 4.95
C VAL A 92 -0.05 -9.52 6.38
N THR A 93 0.55 -8.73 7.27
CA THR A 93 0.65 -9.05 8.71
C THR A 93 0.48 -7.79 9.57
N GLY A 94 0.47 -7.91 10.87
CA GLY A 94 0.49 -6.79 11.80
C GLY A 94 1.70 -5.84 11.66
N GLY A 95 2.75 -6.27 10.96
CA GLY A 95 3.89 -5.41 10.59
C GLY A 95 3.71 -4.65 9.28
N THR A 96 2.65 -4.92 8.51
CA THR A 96 2.30 -4.20 7.26
C THR A 96 1.71 -2.84 7.61
N ALA A 97 2.37 -1.74 7.23
CA ALA A 97 1.98 -0.39 7.69
C ALA A 97 2.13 0.69 6.63
N SER A 98 1.39 1.81 6.79
CA SER A 98 1.57 3.06 6.03
C SER A 98 1.41 2.86 4.50
N ALA A 99 2.44 3.14 3.68
CA ALA A 99 2.40 2.96 2.22
C ALA A 99 1.99 1.54 1.79
N SER A 100 2.33 0.52 2.58
CA SER A 100 1.88 -0.86 2.34
C SER A 100 0.37 -1.00 2.53
N GLU A 101 -0.21 -0.28 3.49
CA GLU A 101 -1.66 -0.27 3.71
C GLU A 101 -2.38 0.52 2.62
N ILE A 102 -1.73 1.57 2.06
CA ILE A 102 -2.25 2.30 0.89
C ILE A 102 -2.37 1.35 -0.31
N LEU A 103 -1.30 0.61 -0.63
CA LEU A 103 -1.34 -0.38 -1.72
C LEU A 103 -2.40 -1.46 -1.46
N THR A 104 -2.45 -1.97 -0.24
CA THR A 104 -3.43 -3.00 0.15
C THR A 104 -4.85 -2.50 -0.01
N GLY A 105 -5.17 -1.31 0.53
CA GLY A 105 -6.50 -0.71 0.42
C GLY A 105 -6.87 -0.36 -1.02
N ALA A 106 -5.91 0.16 -1.80
CA ALA A 106 -6.14 0.49 -3.20
C ALA A 106 -6.52 -0.74 -4.02
N LEU A 107 -5.78 -1.84 -3.89
CA LEU A 107 -6.05 -3.06 -4.67
C LEU A 107 -7.29 -3.80 -4.16
N ARG A 108 -7.48 -3.89 -2.85
CA ARG A 108 -8.63 -4.57 -2.25
C ARG A 108 -9.96 -3.86 -2.58
N ASP A 109 -10.06 -2.57 -2.31
CA ASP A 109 -11.31 -1.82 -2.45
C ASP A 109 -11.71 -1.56 -3.92
N ASN A 110 -10.81 -1.83 -4.86
CA ASN A 110 -11.10 -1.87 -6.30
C ASN A 110 -11.31 -3.30 -6.82
N ASP A 111 -11.48 -4.29 -5.94
CA ASP A 111 -11.69 -5.71 -6.27
C ASP A 111 -10.55 -6.29 -7.14
N ARG A 112 -9.33 -5.72 -7.00
CA ARG A 112 -8.20 -6.09 -7.86
C ARG A 112 -7.33 -7.18 -7.28
N ALA A 113 -7.30 -7.32 -5.96
CA ALA A 113 -6.53 -8.35 -5.27
C ALA A 113 -7.28 -8.90 -4.06
N LEU A 114 -7.06 -10.18 -3.79
CA LEU A 114 -7.47 -10.84 -2.55
C LEU A 114 -6.40 -10.61 -1.48
N VAL A 115 -6.81 -10.16 -0.31
CA VAL A 115 -5.90 -9.93 0.83
C VAL A 115 -5.93 -11.10 1.79
N VAL A 116 -4.76 -11.67 2.07
CA VAL A 116 -4.59 -12.86 2.92
C VAL A 116 -3.58 -12.56 4.03
N GLY A 117 -3.87 -13.00 5.24
CA GLY A 117 -2.95 -12.85 6.38
C GLY A 117 -3.62 -12.41 7.67
N SER A 118 -2.97 -11.57 8.45
CA SER A 118 -3.52 -11.00 9.69
C SER A 118 -3.79 -9.49 9.54
N GLN A 119 -4.55 -8.93 10.52
CA GLN A 119 -4.85 -7.50 10.60
C GLN A 119 -3.59 -6.66 10.42
N THR A 120 -3.63 -5.62 9.56
CA THR A 120 -2.49 -4.72 9.35
C THR A 120 -2.32 -3.74 10.51
N PHE A 121 -1.24 -2.97 10.50
CA PHE A 121 -0.82 -2.13 11.63
C PHE A 121 -1.79 -0.99 11.95
N GLY A 122 -2.36 -0.32 10.95
CA GLY A 122 -3.24 0.83 11.16
C GLY A 122 -2.50 2.18 11.24
N LYS A 123 -1.55 2.45 10.35
CA LYS A 123 -0.93 3.78 10.25
C LYS A 123 -1.57 4.61 9.14
N GLY A 124 -2.76 5.16 9.39
CA GLY A 124 -3.55 5.96 8.44
C GLY A 124 -3.26 7.47 8.48
N ILE A 125 -2.04 7.89 8.85
CA ILE A 125 -1.65 9.30 8.98
C ILE A 125 -0.46 9.67 8.11
N MET A 126 -0.49 10.91 7.60
CA MET A 126 0.64 11.55 6.92
C MET A 126 1.35 12.48 7.88
N GLN A 127 2.68 12.38 7.93
CA GLN A 127 3.54 13.20 8.78
C GLN A 127 4.58 13.93 7.94
N PHE A 128 4.83 15.20 8.28
CA PHE A 128 5.98 15.95 7.80
C PHE A 128 7.05 16.02 8.87
N THR A 129 8.28 15.78 8.46
CA THR A 129 9.47 15.95 9.29
C THR A 129 10.06 17.32 9.00
N ILE A 130 10.11 18.19 9.99
CA ILE A 130 10.73 19.52 9.89
C ILE A 130 11.94 19.61 10.80
N ALA A 131 12.99 20.31 10.35
CA ALA A 131 14.14 20.62 11.19
C ALA A 131 13.71 21.69 12.23
N PHE A 132 13.99 21.45 13.50
CA PHE A 132 13.64 22.35 14.59
C PHE A 132 14.68 22.29 15.70
N MET A 133 15.26 23.43 16.07
CA MET A 133 16.20 23.62 17.20
C MET A 133 17.32 22.56 17.28
N GLY A 134 17.93 22.22 16.14
CA GLY A 134 19.02 21.24 16.07
C GLY A 134 18.60 19.77 16.06
N GLY A 135 17.28 19.51 16.03
CA GLY A 135 16.67 18.18 15.90
C GLY A 135 15.61 18.15 14.81
N TYR A 136 14.72 17.16 14.91
CA TYR A 136 13.60 16.99 13.97
C TYR A 136 12.28 16.87 14.72
N LEU A 137 11.22 17.43 14.15
CA LEU A 137 9.87 17.36 14.64
C LEU A 137 8.98 16.70 13.58
N ASN A 138 8.29 15.62 13.95
CA ASN A 138 7.30 14.97 13.11
C ASN A 138 5.91 15.52 13.43
N ILE A 139 5.27 16.13 12.44
CA ILE A 139 3.94 16.73 12.59
C ILE A 139 2.95 15.96 11.74
N THR A 140 1.90 15.40 12.36
CA THR A 140 0.77 14.81 11.63
C THR A 140 -0.05 15.92 10.98
N VAL A 141 -0.16 15.87 9.66
CA VAL A 141 -0.81 16.90 8.83
C VAL A 141 -2.10 16.45 8.18
N ALA A 142 -2.25 15.14 7.91
CA ALA A 142 -3.44 14.59 7.28
C ALA A 142 -3.69 13.15 7.73
N HIS A 143 -4.92 12.70 7.52
CA HIS A 143 -5.30 11.28 7.49
C HIS A 143 -5.46 10.84 6.04
N TYR A 144 -5.19 9.57 5.76
CA TYR A 144 -5.54 8.97 4.49
C TYR A 144 -6.58 7.86 4.69
N TYR A 145 -7.42 7.73 3.68
CA TYR A 145 -8.57 6.85 3.63
C TYR A 145 -8.43 5.93 2.42
N THR A 146 -8.88 4.71 2.54
CA THR A 146 -8.92 3.77 1.43
C THR A 146 -9.96 4.23 0.38
N PRO A 147 -10.00 3.63 -0.82
CA PRO A 147 -11.00 3.96 -1.84
C PRO A 147 -12.45 3.86 -1.35
N SER A 148 -12.76 2.93 -0.47
CA SER A 148 -14.10 2.79 0.15
C SER A 148 -14.42 3.90 1.18
N GLY A 149 -13.44 4.76 1.50
CA GLY A 149 -13.56 5.81 2.51
C GLY A 149 -13.30 5.35 3.94
N ALA A 150 -12.78 4.13 4.13
CA ALA A 150 -12.44 3.63 5.45
C ALA A 150 -11.23 4.36 6.04
N ASP A 151 -11.36 4.81 7.31
CA ASP A 151 -10.23 5.28 8.11
C ASP A 151 -9.54 4.06 8.70
N ILE A 152 -8.28 3.86 8.30
CA ILE A 152 -7.48 2.73 8.79
C ILE A 152 -6.60 3.11 9.99
N HIS A 153 -6.61 4.38 10.43
CA HIS A 153 -5.76 4.82 11.53
C HIS A 153 -6.17 4.14 12.83
N GLU A 154 -5.19 3.52 13.51
CA GLU A 154 -5.37 2.71 14.73
C GLU A 154 -6.29 1.48 14.57
N ILE A 155 -6.71 1.18 13.33
CA ILE A 155 -7.60 0.05 13.01
C ILE A 155 -6.88 -0.96 12.13
N GLY A 156 -6.24 -0.50 11.06
CA GLY A 156 -5.65 -1.33 10.01
C GLY A 156 -6.69 -1.86 9.02
N ILE A 157 -6.21 -2.72 8.13
CA ILE A 157 -7.02 -3.40 7.12
C ILE A 157 -7.21 -4.85 7.57
N THR A 158 -8.46 -5.29 7.68
CA THR A 158 -8.78 -6.70 7.91
C THR A 158 -8.65 -7.47 6.59
N PRO A 159 -7.85 -8.53 6.52
CA PRO A 159 -7.76 -9.36 5.34
C PRO A 159 -9.09 -10.00 4.94
N ASP A 160 -9.26 -10.32 3.66
CA ASP A 160 -10.41 -11.08 3.17
C ASP A 160 -10.37 -12.54 3.64
N ILE A 161 -9.14 -13.09 3.73
CA ILE A 161 -8.87 -14.40 4.33
C ILE A 161 -7.92 -14.19 5.50
N VAL A 162 -8.45 -14.37 6.71
CA VAL A 162 -7.65 -14.27 7.94
C VAL A 162 -6.89 -15.56 8.16
N VAL A 163 -5.57 -15.45 8.25
CA VAL A 163 -4.67 -16.55 8.62
C VAL A 163 -3.91 -16.12 9.87
N ASN A 164 -4.15 -16.80 10.97
CA ASN A 164 -3.36 -16.63 12.18
C ASN A 164 -2.08 -17.44 12.00
N VAL A 165 -0.95 -16.77 11.87
CA VAL A 165 0.35 -17.43 11.95
C VAL A 165 0.61 -17.59 13.45
N ASP A 166 0.65 -18.83 13.91
CA ASP A 166 1.09 -19.13 15.29
C ASP A 166 2.50 -18.56 15.45
N GLU A 167 2.79 -17.94 16.59
CA GLU A 167 4.07 -17.25 16.90
C GLU A 167 5.31 -18.16 16.80
N GLU A 168 5.15 -19.46 16.63
CA GLU A 168 6.23 -20.45 16.47
C GLU A 168 7.00 -20.38 15.13
N TYR A 169 6.52 -19.60 14.14
CA TYR A 169 7.22 -19.38 12.86
C TYR A 169 7.77 -17.95 12.74
N SER A 170 8.23 -17.37 13.83
CA SER A 170 8.99 -16.13 13.82
C SER A 170 10.44 -16.41 13.47
N ASP A 171 10.79 -16.07 12.22
CA ASP A 171 12.15 -15.68 11.78
C ASP A 171 13.33 -16.63 12.12
N GLU A 172 13.39 -17.79 11.49
CA GLU A 172 14.66 -18.42 11.15
C GLU A 172 14.79 -18.46 9.61
N GLU A 173 15.25 -17.31 9.02
CA GLU A 173 16.04 -17.27 7.77
C GLU A 173 16.66 -15.88 7.59
#